data_227d7ca25a36fedcebad1e61672fa0f1
#
_entry.id   227d7ca25a36fedcebad1e61672fa0f1
#
_cell.length_a   1.000
_cell.length_b   1.000
_cell.length_c   1.000
_cell.angle_alpha   90.00
_cell.angle_beta   90.00
_cell.angle_gamma   90.00
#
_symmetry.space_group_name_H-M   'P 1'
#
loop_
_entity.id
_entity.type
_entity.pdbx_description
1 polymer ?
#
loop_
_entity_poly.entity_id
_entity_poly.type
_entity_poly.pdbx_seq_one_letter_code
_entity_poly.pdbx_strand_id
1 'polypeptide(L)'
;MFNQSQLRWLAVWLLRVALAFSFLSAVADRFGLWGPFGVAGVGWGDFERFTAYTARLLWFLPPSLVSPAAILATGAEVIVAGGLLVGWRLHWWAFAAAALLLSFALAMTGALGVKAPTDYSVWTAAAAAFLLGVVSLRKHGTEGARKFDAEARKPEEYAQARVTQKGAS
;
A
#
# COMPACT_ATOMS: atom_id res chain seq x y z
N MET A 1 9.19 -23.90 -15.05
CA MET A 1 8.53 -23.87 -13.73
C MET A 1 9.06 -22.68 -12.97
N PHE A 2 8.20 -21.76 -12.51
CA PHE A 2 8.65 -20.62 -11.69
C PHE A 2 9.04 -21.09 -10.29
N ASN A 3 10.18 -20.59 -9.79
CA ASN A 3 10.62 -20.85 -8.42
C ASN A 3 9.73 -20.03 -7.45
N GLN A 4 9.54 -20.52 -6.22
CA GLN A 4 8.72 -19.84 -5.19
C GLN A 4 9.15 -18.40 -4.93
N SER A 5 10.44 -18.09 -5.01
CA SER A 5 10.97 -16.73 -4.86
C SER A 5 10.51 -15.80 -6.00
N GLN A 6 10.44 -16.31 -7.23
CA GLN A 6 9.98 -15.55 -8.41
C GLN A 6 8.48 -15.29 -8.33
N LEU A 7 7.67 -16.29 -7.94
CA LEU A 7 6.24 -16.13 -7.75
C LEU A 7 5.92 -15.11 -6.65
N ARG A 8 6.64 -15.19 -5.53
CA ARG A 8 6.49 -14.22 -4.44
C ARG A 8 6.87 -12.79 -4.88
N TRP A 9 7.97 -12.63 -5.61
CA TRP A 9 8.38 -11.34 -6.13
C TRP A 9 7.33 -10.77 -7.08
N LEU A 10 6.83 -11.59 -8.01
CA LEU A 10 5.79 -11.19 -8.95
C LEU A 10 4.49 -10.79 -8.24
N ALA A 11 4.05 -11.58 -7.25
CA ALA A 11 2.83 -11.29 -6.48
C ALA A 11 2.94 -9.94 -5.73
N VAL A 12 4.09 -9.69 -5.07
CA VAL A 12 4.35 -8.42 -4.39
C VAL A 12 4.34 -7.27 -5.39
N TRP A 13 4.95 -7.44 -6.55
CA TRP A 13 5.02 -6.40 -7.58
C TRP A 13 3.65 -6.09 -8.18
N LEU A 14 2.89 -7.11 -8.56
CA LEU A 14 1.53 -6.96 -9.07
C LEU A 14 0.62 -6.26 -8.07
N LEU A 15 0.67 -6.65 -6.80
CA LEU A 15 -0.17 -6.06 -5.77
C LEU A 15 0.18 -4.60 -5.48
N ARG A 16 1.48 -4.25 -5.47
CA ARG A 16 1.93 -2.85 -5.36
C ARG A 16 1.39 -1.97 -6.47
N VAL A 17 1.57 -2.44 -7.72
CA VAL A 17 1.13 -1.69 -8.91
C VAL A 17 -0.39 -1.57 -8.93
N ALA A 18 -1.11 -2.64 -8.64
CA ALA A 18 -2.58 -2.63 -8.61
C ALA A 18 -3.13 -1.65 -7.57
N LEU A 19 -2.59 -1.66 -6.33
CA LEU A 19 -3.01 -0.73 -5.29
C LEU A 19 -2.67 0.72 -5.64
N ALA A 20 -1.46 0.98 -6.12
CA ALA A 20 -1.05 2.33 -6.51
C ALA A 20 -1.90 2.85 -7.68
N PHE A 21 -2.15 2.00 -8.69
CA PHE A 21 -3.00 2.37 -9.83
C PHE A 21 -4.44 2.64 -9.39
N SER A 22 -4.99 1.86 -8.46
CA SER A 22 -6.35 2.08 -7.93
C SER A 22 -6.47 3.44 -7.25
N PHE A 23 -5.51 3.83 -6.40
CA PHE A 23 -5.49 5.15 -5.79
C PHE A 23 -5.35 6.28 -6.82
N LEU A 24 -4.39 6.16 -7.74
CA LEU A 24 -4.17 7.19 -8.77
C LEU A 24 -5.36 7.30 -9.72
N SER A 25 -6.02 6.19 -10.04
CA SER A 25 -7.23 6.18 -10.86
C SER A 25 -8.39 6.92 -10.17
N ALA A 26 -8.58 6.71 -8.86
CA ALA A 26 -9.59 7.42 -8.08
C ALA A 26 -9.29 8.93 -8.00
N VAL A 27 -8.01 9.29 -7.84
CA VAL A 27 -7.58 10.71 -7.89
C VAL A 27 -7.81 11.31 -9.27
N ALA A 28 -7.44 10.60 -10.33
CA ALA A 28 -7.63 11.02 -11.73
C ALA A 28 -9.11 11.29 -12.06
N ASP A 29 -10.02 10.46 -11.52
CA ASP A 29 -11.46 10.64 -11.68
C ASP A 29 -11.95 11.96 -11.05
N ARG A 30 -11.45 12.31 -9.87
CA ARG A 30 -11.78 13.58 -9.19
C ARG A 30 -11.34 14.82 -9.94
N PHE A 31 -10.37 14.70 -10.83
CA PHE A 31 -9.90 15.79 -11.68
C PHE A 31 -10.41 15.68 -13.13
N GLY A 32 -11.39 14.80 -13.39
CA GLY A 32 -12.03 14.66 -14.71
C GLY A 32 -11.15 14.02 -15.79
N LEU A 33 -10.04 13.39 -15.43
CA LEU A 33 -9.14 12.75 -16.40
C LEU A 33 -9.78 11.52 -17.08
N TRP A 34 -10.77 10.90 -16.47
CA TRP A 34 -11.57 9.80 -17.05
C TRP A 34 -12.80 10.30 -17.80
N GLY A 35 -13.07 11.60 -17.78
CA GLY A 35 -14.22 12.24 -18.43
C GLY A 35 -15.18 12.88 -17.43
N PRO A 36 -16.24 13.55 -17.93
CA PRO A 36 -17.23 14.19 -17.09
C PRO A 36 -18.15 13.16 -16.43
N PHE A 37 -18.78 13.58 -15.33
CA PHE A 37 -19.80 12.78 -14.66
C PHE A 37 -20.92 12.33 -15.62
N GLY A 38 -21.31 11.06 -15.51
CA GLY A 38 -22.31 10.44 -16.39
C GLY A 38 -21.71 9.59 -17.49
N VAL A 39 -20.41 9.68 -17.75
CA VAL A 39 -19.69 8.71 -18.60
C VAL A 39 -19.54 7.39 -17.87
N ALA A 40 -19.66 6.29 -18.57
CA ALA A 40 -19.53 4.94 -17.99
C ALA A 40 -18.15 4.77 -17.31
N GLY A 41 -18.15 4.34 -16.05
CA GLY A 41 -16.93 4.14 -15.25
C GLY A 41 -16.44 5.39 -14.51
N VAL A 42 -17.01 6.57 -14.77
CA VAL A 42 -16.70 7.82 -14.06
C VAL A 42 -17.55 7.91 -12.81
N GLY A 43 -16.91 7.97 -11.63
CA GLY A 43 -17.59 8.08 -10.35
C GLY A 43 -17.94 9.51 -9.97
N TRP A 44 -17.02 10.42 -10.15
CA TRP A 44 -17.19 11.84 -9.78
C TRP A 44 -17.06 12.80 -10.95
N GLY A 45 -15.99 12.70 -11.76
CA GLY A 45 -15.74 13.54 -12.93
C GLY A 45 -15.26 14.95 -12.58
N ASP A 46 -15.43 15.40 -11.33
CA ASP A 46 -14.89 16.64 -10.78
C ASP A 46 -14.73 16.58 -9.25
N PHE A 47 -13.95 17.52 -8.71
CA PHE A 47 -13.63 17.56 -7.29
C PHE A 47 -14.79 18.05 -6.42
N GLU A 48 -15.71 18.80 -6.95
CA GLU A 48 -16.89 19.29 -6.23
C GLU A 48 -17.82 18.13 -5.90
N ARG A 49 -18.10 17.25 -6.84
CA ARG A 49 -18.88 16.01 -6.61
C ARG A 49 -18.20 15.07 -5.62
N PHE A 50 -16.89 14.95 -5.69
CA PHE A 50 -16.15 14.17 -4.69
C PHE A 50 -16.28 14.80 -3.30
N THR A 51 -16.22 16.12 -3.18
CA THR A 51 -16.40 16.82 -1.90
C THR A 51 -17.82 16.63 -1.38
N ALA A 52 -18.85 16.71 -2.24
CA ALA A 52 -20.23 16.43 -1.86
C ALA A 52 -20.43 14.96 -1.41
N TYR A 53 -19.76 14.02 -2.06
CA TYR A 53 -19.74 12.62 -1.63
C TYR A 53 -19.05 12.46 -0.26
N THR A 54 -17.93 13.14 -0.05
CA THR A 54 -17.22 13.18 1.24
C THR A 54 -18.10 13.72 2.36
N ALA A 55 -18.91 14.77 2.10
CA ALA A 55 -19.88 15.28 3.05
C ALA A 55 -20.91 14.21 3.47
N ARG A 56 -21.35 13.37 2.56
CA ARG A 56 -22.25 12.25 2.87
C ARG A 56 -21.58 11.17 3.71
N LEU A 57 -20.31 10.85 3.42
CA LEU A 57 -19.57 9.86 4.19
C LEU A 57 -19.26 10.33 5.60
N LEU A 58 -18.91 11.61 5.75
CA LEU A 58 -18.52 12.24 7.00
C LEU A 58 -19.65 13.14 7.54
N TRP A 59 -20.88 12.61 7.54
CA TRP A 59 -22.11 13.34 7.92
C TRP A 59 -22.05 13.97 9.31
N PHE A 60 -21.16 13.49 10.17
CA PHE A 60 -20.93 14.00 11.53
C PHE A 60 -19.94 15.17 11.58
N LEU A 61 -19.26 15.52 10.46
CA LEU A 61 -18.32 16.62 10.40
C LEU A 61 -19.04 17.96 10.14
N PRO A 62 -18.57 19.06 10.77
CA PRO A 62 -18.99 20.40 10.37
C PRO A 62 -18.72 20.66 8.88
N PRO A 63 -19.61 21.35 8.16
CA PRO A 63 -19.45 21.63 6.73
C PRO A 63 -18.11 22.27 6.36
N SER A 64 -17.55 23.11 7.24
CA SER A 64 -16.25 23.78 7.07
C SER A 64 -15.06 22.81 7.01
N LEU A 65 -15.19 21.61 7.55
CA LEU A 65 -14.13 20.59 7.59
C LEU A 65 -14.23 19.57 6.45
N VAL A 66 -15.33 19.56 5.70
CA VAL A 66 -15.54 18.56 4.62
C VAL A 66 -14.53 18.76 3.48
N SER A 67 -14.38 19.98 2.98
CA SER A 67 -13.43 20.28 1.90
C SER A 67 -11.97 20.02 2.31
N PRO A 68 -11.49 20.46 3.49
CA PRO A 68 -10.19 20.02 3.99
C PRO A 68 -10.04 18.50 4.08
N ALA A 69 -11.05 17.76 4.54
CA ALA A 69 -11.01 16.29 4.60
C ALA A 69 -10.89 15.65 3.22
N ALA A 70 -11.62 16.14 2.22
CA ALA A 70 -11.54 15.69 0.83
C ALA A 70 -10.14 15.93 0.23
N ILE A 71 -9.54 17.09 0.50
CA ILE A 71 -8.19 17.44 0.05
C ILE A 71 -7.16 16.53 0.72
N LEU A 72 -7.25 16.34 2.04
CA LEU A 72 -6.34 15.49 2.80
C LEU A 72 -6.42 14.02 2.35
N ALA A 73 -7.63 13.50 2.13
CA ALA A 73 -7.82 12.14 1.61
C ALA A 73 -7.16 11.99 0.23
N THR A 74 -7.38 12.93 -0.67
CA THR A 74 -6.79 12.91 -2.03
C THR A 74 -5.27 13.00 -1.97
N GLY A 75 -4.71 13.88 -1.13
CA GLY A 75 -3.26 13.99 -0.92
C GLY A 75 -2.66 12.72 -0.33
N ALA A 76 -3.33 12.12 0.66
CA ALA A 76 -2.89 10.85 1.26
C ALA A 76 -2.85 9.72 0.22
N GLU A 77 -3.85 9.62 -0.66
CA GLU A 77 -3.87 8.63 -1.75
C GLU A 77 -2.69 8.80 -2.71
N VAL A 78 -2.38 10.03 -3.12
CA VAL A 78 -1.23 10.31 -3.99
C VAL A 78 0.09 9.93 -3.32
N ILE A 79 0.28 10.32 -2.06
CA ILE A 79 1.50 10.03 -1.29
C ILE A 79 1.67 8.52 -1.10
N VAL A 80 0.60 7.82 -0.71
CA VAL A 80 0.61 6.36 -0.51
C VAL A 80 0.88 5.65 -1.83
N ALA A 81 0.25 6.05 -2.93
CA ALA A 81 0.49 5.48 -4.26
C ALA A 81 1.96 5.67 -4.69
N GLY A 82 2.50 6.87 -4.52
CA GLY A 82 3.91 7.16 -4.78
C GLY A 82 4.85 6.28 -3.94
N GLY A 83 4.58 6.15 -2.65
CA GLY A 83 5.34 5.30 -1.73
C GLY A 83 5.30 3.82 -2.12
N LEU A 84 4.13 3.31 -2.53
CA LEU A 84 3.98 1.96 -3.05
C LEU A 84 4.81 1.76 -4.33
N LEU A 85 4.82 2.71 -5.26
CA LEU A 85 5.58 2.62 -6.52
C LEU A 85 7.08 2.72 -6.31
N VAL A 86 7.56 3.62 -5.45
CA VAL A 86 8.99 3.74 -5.11
C VAL A 86 9.47 2.48 -4.36
N GLY A 87 8.65 1.95 -3.45
CA GLY A 87 8.91 0.69 -2.76
C GLY A 87 9.99 0.75 -1.67
N TRP A 88 10.54 1.93 -1.36
CA TRP A 88 11.40 2.09 -0.20
C TRP A 88 10.58 1.90 1.08
N ARG A 89 11.06 1.04 1.97
CA ARG A 89 10.31 0.63 3.19
C ARG A 89 8.85 0.24 2.88
N LEU A 90 8.66 -0.58 1.87
CA LEU A 90 7.36 -0.97 1.31
C LEU A 90 6.30 -1.33 2.37
N HIS A 91 6.69 -1.98 3.46
CA HIS A 91 5.76 -2.37 4.53
C HIS A 91 5.03 -1.17 5.16
N TRP A 92 5.70 -0.02 5.35
CA TRP A 92 5.04 1.17 5.89
C TRP A 92 3.99 1.73 4.93
N TRP A 93 4.32 1.80 3.64
CA TRP A 93 3.38 2.28 2.62
C TRP A 93 2.21 1.33 2.44
N ALA A 94 2.44 0.02 2.55
CA ALA A 94 1.39 -0.98 2.48
C ALA A 94 0.45 -0.92 3.70
N PHE A 95 0.97 -0.71 4.91
CA PHE A 95 0.14 -0.49 6.09
C PHE A 95 -0.61 0.85 6.03
N ALA A 96 0.01 1.91 5.52
CA ALA A 96 -0.67 3.18 5.29
C ALA A 96 -1.82 3.04 4.28
N ALA A 97 -1.59 2.28 3.19
CA ALA A 97 -2.64 1.95 2.22
C ALA A 97 -3.79 1.16 2.88
N ALA A 98 -3.46 0.15 3.70
CA ALA A 98 -4.45 -0.64 4.42
C ALA A 98 -5.29 0.23 5.38
N ALA A 99 -4.65 1.11 6.14
CA ALA A 99 -5.32 2.01 7.08
C ALA A 99 -6.24 3.00 6.34
N LEU A 100 -5.77 3.56 5.22
CA LEU A 100 -6.55 4.49 4.40
C LEU A 100 -7.78 3.79 3.78
N LEU A 101 -7.60 2.61 3.18
CA LEU A 101 -8.71 1.83 2.63
C LEU A 101 -9.68 1.36 3.72
N LEU A 102 -9.18 0.96 4.88
CA LEU A 102 -10.03 0.59 6.02
C LEU A 102 -10.87 1.78 6.50
N SER A 103 -10.28 2.99 6.58
CA SER A 103 -11.03 4.19 6.95
C SER A 103 -12.14 4.51 5.95
N PHE A 104 -11.89 4.33 4.64
CA PHE A 104 -12.91 4.48 3.61
C PHE A 104 -14.01 3.41 3.73
N ALA A 105 -13.64 2.15 3.94
CA ALA A 105 -14.61 1.08 4.13
C ALA A 105 -15.53 1.33 5.33
N LEU A 106 -14.96 1.80 6.45
CA LEU A 106 -15.72 2.13 7.66
C LEU A 106 -16.64 3.34 7.45
N ALA A 107 -16.13 4.42 6.83
CA ALA A 107 -16.93 5.60 6.51
C ALA A 107 -18.10 5.26 5.56
N MET A 108 -17.82 4.48 4.50
CA MET A 108 -18.87 4.00 3.59
C MET A 108 -19.88 3.11 4.30
N THR A 109 -19.43 2.20 5.17
CA THR A 109 -20.32 1.33 5.94
C THR A 109 -21.24 2.13 6.84
N GLY A 110 -20.71 3.13 7.56
CA GLY A 110 -21.48 3.97 8.47
C GLY A 110 -22.50 4.87 7.76
N ALA A 111 -22.15 5.42 6.60
CA ALA A 111 -22.98 6.36 5.89
C ALA A 111 -23.94 5.73 4.85
N LEU A 112 -23.51 4.62 4.20
CA LEU A 112 -24.20 4.01 3.05
C LEU A 112 -24.59 2.55 3.27
N GLY A 113 -24.20 1.97 4.40
CA GLY A 113 -24.38 0.55 4.69
C GLY A 113 -23.25 -0.33 4.13
N VAL A 114 -23.16 -1.57 4.64
CA VAL A 114 -22.09 -2.53 4.34
C VAL A 114 -21.99 -2.90 2.86
N LYS A 115 -23.10 -2.80 2.11
CA LYS A 115 -23.13 -3.16 0.69
C LYS A 115 -22.21 -2.29 -0.16
N ALA A 116 -22.17 -0.98 0.09
CA ALA A 116 -21.38 -0.05 -0.70
C ALA A 116 -19.87 -0.40 -0.71
N PRO A 117 -19.14 -0.51 0.41
CA PRO A 117 -17.73 -0.87 0.38
C PRO A 117 -17.48 -2.31 -0.10
N THR A 118 -18.49 -3.19 -0.04
CA THR A 118 -18.40 -4.56 -0.56
C THR A 118 -18.46 -4.57 -2.09
N ASP A 119 -19.41 -3.86 -2.69
CA ASP A 119 -19.56 -3.74 -4.14
C ASP A 119 -18.29 -3.14 -4.79
N TYR A 120 -17.66 -2.16 -4.14
CA TYR A 120 -16.39 -1.56 -4.59
C TYR A 120 -15.15 -2.33 -4.14
N SER A 121 -15.31 -3.49 -3.51
CA SER A 121 -14.19 -4.35 -3.03
C SER A 121 -13.19 -3.63 -2.11
N VAL A 122 -13.62 -2.59 -1.39
CA VAL A 122 -12.74 -1.78 -0.53
C VAL A 122 -12.18 -2.61 0.62
N TRP A 123 -12.99 -3.50 1.22
CA TRP A 123 -12.55 -4.45 2.24
C TRP A 123 -11.47 -5.39 1.74
N THR A 124 -11.64 -5.92 0.51
CA THR A 124 -10.66 -6.81 -0.12
C THR A 124 -9.34 -6.08 -0.39
N ALA A 125 -9.42 -4.85 -0.89
CA ALA A 125 -8.25 -4.02 -1.13
C ALA A 125 -7.50 -3.68 0.17
N ALA A 126 -8.22 -3.37 1.26
CA ALA A 126 -7.64 -3.13 2.58
C ALA A 126 -6.90 -4.37 3.12
N ALA A 127 -7.53 -5.55 3.03
CA ALA A 127 -6.92 -6.82 3.44
C ALA A 127 -5.69 -7.17 2.58
N ALA A 128 -5.75 -6.94 1.27
CA ALA A 128 -4.64 -7.17 0.35
C ALA A 128 -3.45 -6.22 0.65
N ALA A 129 -3.72 -4.94 0.92
CA ALA A 129 -2.71 -3.98 1.33
C ALA A 129 -2.04 -4.37 2.67
N PHE A 130 -2.83 -4.83 3.65
CA PHE A 130 -2.32 -5.34 4.91
C PHE A 130 -1.42 -6.56 4.71
N LEU A 131 -1.86 -7.54 3.91
CA LEU A 131 -1.06 -8.72 3.57
C LEU A 131 0.26 -8.33 2.89
N LEU A 132 0.24 -7.35 1.97
CA LEU A 132 1.46 -6.81 1.35
C LEU A 132 2.43 -6.27 2.40
N GLY A 133 1.93 -5.55 3.40
CA GLY A 133 2.73 -5.06 4.53
C GLY A 133 3.43 -6.18 5.28
N VAL A 134 2.66 -7.20 5.69
CA VAL A 134 3.18 -8.36 6.44
C VAL A 134 4.23 -9.15 5.64
N VAL A 135 3.96 -9.41 4.35
CA VAL A 135 4.90 -10.15 3.48
C VAL A 135 6.19 -9.36 3.26
N SER A 136 6.10 -8.02 3.22
CA SER A 136 7.25 -7.13 3.03
C SER A 136 8.12 -7.00 4.29
N LEU A 137 7.53 -7.10 5.50
CA LEU A 137 8.28 -7.14 6.76
C LEU A 137 9.20 -8.36 6.84
N ARG A 138 8.71 -9.54 6.47
CA ARG A 138 9.49 -10.79 6.53
C ARG A 138 10.76 -10.76 5.68
N LYS A 139 10.78 -9.99 4.59
CA LYS A 139 11.96 -9.84 3.74
C LYS A 139 13.09 -9.11 4.48
N HIS A 140 12.78 -8.10 5.28
CA HIS A 140 13.77 -7.34 6.05
C HIS A 140 14.36 -8.15 7.21
N GLY A 141 13.54 -8.96 7.88
CA GLY A 141 13.97 -9.81 8.98
C GLY A 141 14.96 -10.90 8.55
N THR A 142 14.70 -11.57 7.42
CA THR A 142 15.58 -12.62 6.87
C THR A 142 16.90 -12.07 6.32
N GLU A 143 16.93 -10.88 5.75
CA GLU A 143 18.18 -10.24 5.29
C GLU A 143 19.03 -9.77 6.48
N GLY A 144 18.41 -9.26 7.53
CA GLY A 144 19.09 -8.89 8.79
C GLY A 144 19.74 -10.08 9.48
N ALA A 145 18.99 -11.18 9.63
CA ALA A 145 19.50 -12.42 10.23
C ALA A 145 20.67 -13.01 9.41
N ARG A 146 20.55 -13.07 8.08
CA ARG A 146 21.63 -13.54 7.20
C ARG A 146 22.89 -12.68 7.28
N LYS A 147 22.77 -11.37 7.39
CA LYS A 147 23.94 -10.47 7.58
C LYS A 147 24.60 -10.70 8.91
N PHE A 148 23.83 -10.85 9.98
CA PHE A 148 24.34 -11.12 11.31
C PHE A 148 25.07 -12.48 11.37
N ASP A 149 24.49 -13.53 10.79
CA ASP A 149 25.10 -14.86 10.74
C ASP A 149 26.40 -14.87 9.86
N ALA A 150 26.41 -14.10 8.78
CA ALA A 150 27.61 -13.98 7.94
C ALA A 150 28.74 -13.21 8.64
N GLU A 151 28.39 -12.22 9.44
CA GLU A 151 29.35 -11.42 10.20
C GLU A 151 29.90 -12.21 11.41
N ALA A 152 29.07 -13.03 12.04
CA ALA A 152 29.47 -13.90 13.15
C ALA A 152 30.42 -15.03 12.71
N ARG A 153 30.35 -15.50 11.46
CA ARG A 153 31.22 -16.55 10.90
C ARG A 153 32.61 -16.06 10.47
N LYS A 154 32.77 -14.80 10.17
CA LYS A 154 34.07 -14.24 9.74
C LYS A 154 35.23 -14.51 10.70
N PRO A 155 35.10 -14.34 12.06
CA PRO A 155 36.18 -14.60 12.98
C PRO A 155 36.66 -16.06 12.98
N GLU A 156 35.74 -17.03 12.80
CA GLU A 156 36.07 -18.45 12.76
C GLU A 156 36.82 -18.82 11.48
N GLU A 157 36.41 -18.23 10.35
CA GLU A 157 37.04 -18.43 9.04
C GLU A 157 38.47 -17.88 9.02
N TYR A 158 38.71 -16.72 9.63
CA TYR A 158 40.06 -16.16 9.82
C TYR A 158 40.93 -17.00 10.77
N ALA A 159 40.33 -17.57 11.83
CA ALA A 159 41.06 -18.44 12.74
C ALA A 159 41.48 -19.77 12.07
N GLN A 160 40.59 -20.38 11.31
CA GLN A 160 40.89 -21.61 10.54
C GLN A 160 41.94 -21.37 9.44
N ALA A 161 41.86 -20.28 8.71
CA ALA A 161 42.84 -19.92 7.71
C ALA A 161 44.26 -19.77 8.30
N ARG A 162 44.41 -19.18 9.47
CA ARG A 162 45.68 -19.06 10.19
C ARG A 162 46.27 -20.41 10.61
N VAL A 163 45.42 -21.34 11.06
CA VAL A 163 45.85 -22.67 11.49
C VAL A 163 46.37 -23.47 10.29
N THR A 164 45.68 -23.39 9.15
CA THR A 164 46.08 -24.09 7.91
C THR A 164 47.43 -23.57 7.35
N GLN A 165 47.62 -22.24 7.45
CA GLN A 165 48.88 -21.62 6.97
C GLN A 165 50.08 -21.97 7.85
N LYS A 166 49.89 -22.21 9.15
CA LYS A 166 50.94 -22.56 10.10
C LYS A 166 51.31 -24.03 10.08
N GLY A 167 50.44 -24.92 9.55
CA GLY A 167 50.71 -26.36 9.39
C GLY A 167 51.41 -26.73 8.06
N ALA A 168 51.55 -25.78 7.14
CA ALA A 168 52.17 -25.96 5.82
C ALA A 168 53.64 -25.44 5.74
N SER A 169 54.17 -24.91 6.83
CA SER A 169 55.59 -24.49 7.00
C SER A 169 56.32 -25.45 7.90
#